data_b947bba4744ecbf2e818460aeeb339e9
#
_entry.id   b947bba4744ecbf2e818460aeeb339e9
#
_cell.length_a   1.000
_cell.length_b   1.000
_cell.length_c   1.000
_cell.angle_alpha   90.00
_cell.angle_beta   90.00
_cell.angle_gamma   90.00
#
_symmetry.space_group_name_H-M   'P 1'
#
loop_
_entity.id
_entity.type
_entity.pdbx_description
1 polymer ?
#
loop_
_entity_poly.entity_id
_entity_poly.type
_entity_poly.pdbx_seq_one_letter_code
_entity_poly.pdbx_strand_id
1 'polypeptide(L)'
;MGGTIDVESELGKESKFTVVVKHHLADEKYYAQVNEDLSLLNANKNIRGKHILLAEDNDLNDEIAITLLEDMGLIVERVEDGIQCVAKMEQMPAKSYDLILMDIQMPHMDGYKATQTIRQLSNKDKTTIPITALTANAFEEDRKKAVAQGMNGHISKPIDVDKIEKVLLSILK
;
A
#
# COMPACT_ATOMS: atom_id res chain seq x y z
N MET A 1 -12.30 24.14 6.94
CA MET A 1 -10.94 24.67 6.69
C MET A 1 -11.10 25.90 5.81
N GLY A 2 -10.49 27.02 6.13
CA GLY A 2 -10.53 28.24 5.29
C GLY A 2 -9.25 28.34 4.49
N GLY A 3 -9.38 28.61 3.20
CA GLY A 3 -8.24 28.79 2.33
C GLY A 3 -8.68 29.42 1.01
N THR A 4 -7.73 29.74 0.13
CA THR A 4 -7.98 30.26 -1.20
C THR A 4 -7.31 29.38 -2.26
N ILE A 5 -7.89 29.35 -3.44
CA ILE A 5 -7.29 28.76 -4.63
C ILE A 5 -7.32 29.82 -5.74
N ASP A 6 -6.17 30.12 -6.31
CA ASP A 6 -6.01 31.04 -7.42
C ASP A 6 -5.45 30.27 -8.63
N VAL A 7 -5.88 30.68 -9.84
CA VAL A 7 -5.44 30.07 -11.10
C VAL A 7 -4.96 31.15 -12.05
N GLU A 8 -3.73 31.01 -12.50
CA GLU A 8 -3.15 31.78 -13.59
C GLU A 8 -2.92 30.83 -14.76
N SER A 9 -3.48 31.14 -15.95
CA SER A 9 -3.35 30.25 -17.10
C SER A 9 -3.20 31.06 -18.40
N GLU A 10 -2.30 30.61 -19.27
CA GLU A 10 -2.12 31.14 -20.60
C GLU A 10 -2.25 30.05 -21.65
N LEU A 11 -3.18 30.20 -22.58
CA LEU A 11 -3.49 29.18 -23.58
C LEU A 11 -2.24 28.81 -24.41
N GLY A 12 -1.92 27.52 -24.40
CA GLY A 12 -0.77 26.98 -25.15
C GLY A 12 0.58 27.10 -24.43
N LYS A 13 0.62 27.59 -23.18
CA LYS A 13 1.83 27.65 -22.34
C LYS A 13 1.70 26.79 -21.08
N GLU A 14 1.08 27.35 -20.06
CA GLU A 14 0.99 26.67 -18.76
C GLU A 14 -0.23 27.12 -17.95
N SER A 15 -0.54 26.36 -16.91
CA SER A 15 -1.50 26.75 -15.89
C SER A 15 -0.84 26.62 -14.52
N LYS A 16 -0.88 27.67 -13.70
CA LYS A 16 -0.37 27.70 -12.35
C LYS A 16 -1.53 27.76 -11.36
N PHE A 17 -1.61 26.78 -10.49
CA PHE A 17 -2.57 26.74 -9.39
C PHE A 17 -1.86 27.09 -8.08
N THR A 18 -2.35 28.09 -7.37
CA THR A 18 -1.86 28.46 -6.05
C THR A 18 -2.92 28.15 -5.02
N VAL A 19 -2.61 27.26 -4.10
CA VAL A 19 -3.51 26.87 -3.01
C VAL A 19 -2.93 27.37 -1.68
N VAL A 20 -3.71 28.17 -0.96
CA VAL A 20 -3.36 28.60 0.39
C VAL A 20 -4.30 27.93 1.38
N VAL A 21 -3.77 27.16 2.30
CA VAL A 21 -4.55 26.44 3.32
C VAL A 21 -4.17 26.97 4.70
N LYS A 22 -5.18 27.30 5.52
CA LYS A 22 -4.98 27.68 6.92
C LYS A 22 -5.06 26.44 7.79
N HIS A 23 -3.98 26.13 8.49
CA HIS A 23 -3.93 25.08 9.51
C HIS A 23 -3.75 25.69 10.89
N HIS A 24 -4.45 25.13 11.87
CA HIS A 24 -4.08 25.36 13.26
C HIS A 24 -2.87 24.48 13.58
N LEU A 25 -1.85 25.08 14.16
CA LEU A 25 -0.74 24.30 14.73
C LEU A 25 -1.30 23.50 15.91
N ALA A 26 -1.00 22.21 15.94
CA ALA A 26 -1.31 21.36 17.09
C ALA A 26 -0.51 21.85 18.32
N ASP A 27 -1.10 21.76 19.49
CA ASP A 27 -0.40 22.12 20.73
C ASP A 27 0.62 21.03 21.14
N GLU A 28 1.54 21.37 22.06
CA GLU A 28 2.55 20.41 22.53
C GLU A 28 1.95 19.16 23.17
N LYS A 29 0.77 19.25 23.74
CA LYS A 29 0.05 18.12 24.33
C LYS A 29 -0.41 17.12 23.27
N TYR A 30 -0.85 17.62 22.11
CA TYR A 30 -1.24 16.78 21.00
C TYR A 30 -0.03 16.03 20.41
N TYR A 31 1.11 16.73 20.26
CA TYR A 31 2.36 16.09 19.82
C TYR A 31 2.90 15.07 20.84
N ALA A 32 2.77 15.34 22.14
CA ALA A 32 3.15 14.38 23.18
C ALA A 32 2.29 13.12 23.13
N GLN A 33 0.97 13.28 22.94
CA GLN A 33 0.03 12.17 22.87
C GLN A 33 0.23 11.33 21.59
N VAL A 34 0.45 11.99 20.45
CA VAL A 34 0.79 11.30 19.18
C VAL A 34 2.14 10.58 19.29
N ASN A 35 3.13 11.16 19.95
CA ASN A 35 4.42 10.50 20.16
C ASN A 35 4.34 9.34 21.16
N GLU A 36 3.46 9.41 22.16
CA GLU A 36 3.19 8.31 23.10
C GLU A 36 2.46 7.15 22.37
N ASP A 37 1.47 7.46 21.56
CA ASP A 37 0.78 6.48 20.71
C ASP A 37 1.74 5.86 19.67
N LEU A 38 2.61 6.66 19.05
CA LEU A 38 3.66 6.19 18.16
C LEU A 38 4.72 5.34 18.88
N SER A 39 5.04 5.66 20.13
CA SER A 39 5.98 4.85 20.92
C SER A 39 5.39 3.53 21.38
N LEU A 40 4.10 3.48 21.63
CA LEU A 40 3.35 2.25 21.89
C LEU A 40 3.20 1.39 20.62
N LEU A 41 3.01 2.02 19.47
CA LEU A 41 2.97 1.36 18.16
C LEU A 41 4.36 0.83 17.73
N ASN A 42 5.44 1.54 18.06
CA ASN A 42 6.83 1.07 17.85
C ASN A 42 7.21 -0.14 18.74
N ALA A 43 6.42 -0.49 19.73
CA ALA A 43 6.59 -1.72 20.51
C ALA A 43 6.23 -3.00 19.72
N ASN A 44 5.63 -2.87 18.53
CA ASN A 44 5.33 -3.99 17.67
C ASN A 44 6.56 -4.48 16.88
N LYS A 45 7.47 -5.14 17.61
CA LYS A 45 8.67 -5.79 17.06
C LYS A 45 8.40 -6.84 15.98
N ASN A 46 7.13 -7.21 15.77
CA ASN A 46 6.77 -8.40 14.98
C ASN A 46 6.79 -8.20 13.47
N ILE A 47 6.74 -6.96 12.96
CA ILE A 47 6.75 -6.70 11.52
C ILE A 47 8.10 -6.22 10.98
N ARG A 48 9.02 -5.79 11.84
CA ARG A 48 10.34 -5.31 11.42
C ARG A 48 11.15 -6.41 10.73
N GLY A 49 11.76 -6.05 9.60
CA GLY A 49 12.55 -6.98 8.79
C GLY A 49 11.71 -7.93 7.93
N LYS A 50 10.38 -7.83 7.96
CA LYS A 50 9.50 -8.58 7.05
C LYS A 50 9.66 -8.08 5.63
N HIS A 51 9.62 -9.02 4.68
CA HIS A 51 9.79 -8.76 3.26
C HIS A 51 8.44 -8.60 2.57
N ILE A 52 8.23 -7.46 1.94
CA ILE A 52 7.00 -7.10 1.24
C ILE A 52 7.28 -7.02 -0.26
N LEU A 53 6.48 -7.72 -1.07
CA LEU A 53 6.45 -7.52 -2.51
C LEU A 53 5.33 -6.53 -2.84
N LEU A 54 5.68 -5.35 -3.34
CA LEU A 54 4.74 -4.30 -3.74
C LEU A 54 4.57 -4.32 -5.26
N ALA A 55 3.34 -4.59 -5.72
CA ALA A 55 2.96 -4.46 -7.12
C ALA A 55 2.14 -3.18 -7.31
N GLU A 56 2.74 -2.18 -7.96
CA GLU A 56 2.20 -0.83 -8.16
C GLU A 56 2.80 -0.26 -9.45
N ASP A 57 1.95 0.21 -10.36
CA ASP A 57 2.37 0.76 -11.66
C ASP A 57 2.65 2.26 -11.67
N ASN A 58 2.19 2.97 -10.64
CA ASN A 58 2.35 4.41 -10.54
C ASN A 58 3.53 4.78 -9.64
N ASP A 59 4.57 5.41 -10.21
CA ASP A 59 5.80 5.77 -9.51
C ASP A 59 5.60 6.66 -8.29
N LEU A 60 4.62 7.58 -8.31
CA LEU A 60 4.34 8.45 -7.16
C LEU A 60 3.68 7.69 -6.01
N ASN A 61 2.72 6.80 -6.32
CA ASN A 61 2.08 5.95 -5.30
C ASN A 61 3.07 4.99 -4.66
N ASP A 62 3.96 4.45 -5.49
CA ASP A 62 5.03 3.55 -5.12
C ASP A 62 6.02 4.20 -4.15
N GLU A 63 6.55 5.39 -4.50
CA GLU A 63 7.47 6.14 -3.64
C GLU A 63 6.87 6.41 -2.24
N ILE A 64 5.58 6.80 -2.20
CA ILE A 64 4.87 7.02 -0.94
C ILE A 64 4.72 5.71 -0.16
N ALA A 65 4.31 4.64 -0.83
CA ALA A 65 4.10 3.34 -0.18
C ALA A 65 5.41 2.77 0.37
N ILE A 66 6.49 2.80 -0.43
CA ILE A 66 7.82 2.32 -0.02
C ILE A 66 8.30 3.10 1.19
N THR A 67 8.27 4.43 1.13
CA THR A 67 8.71 5.29 2.25
C THR A 67 7.97 4.93 3.54
N LEU A 68 6.64 4.80 3.49
CA LEU A 68 5.85 4.46 4.66
C LEU A 68 6.18 3.07 5.22
N LEU A 69 6.37 2.08 4.35
CA LEU A 69 6.67 0.71 4.76
C LEU A 69 8.09 0.58 5.32
N GLU A 70 9.06 1.26 4.72
CA GLU A 70 10.45 1.27 5.17
C GLU A 70 10.60 2.00 6.51
N ASP A 71 9.85 3.08 6.74
CA ASP A 71 9.79 3.77 8.04
C ASP A 71 9.26 2.87 9.15
N MET A 72 8.38 1.92 8.82
CA MET A 72 7.92 0.86 9.73
C MET A 72 8.96 -0.25 9.94
N GLY A 73 10.09 -0.20 9.21
CA GLY A 73 11.18 -1.17 9.30
C GLY A 73 10.96 -2.43 8.46
N LEU A 74 10.10 -2.37 7.45
CA LEU A 74 9.89 -3.43 6.47
C LEU A 74 10.92 -3.34 5.34
N ILE A 75 11.14 -4.45 4.64
CA ILE A 75 11.98 -4.51 3.46
C ILE A 75 11.06 -4.64 2.25
N VAL A 76 11.11 -3.68 1.33
CA VAL A 76 10.18 -3.61 0.21
C VAL A 76 10.90 -3.89 -1.10
N GLU A 77 10.33 -4.76 -1.91
CA GLU A 77 10.72 -4.96 -3.30
C GLU A 77 9.53 -4.60 -4.20
N ARG A 78 9.76 -3.75 -5.20
CA ARG A 78 8.73 -3.29 -6.14
C ARG A 78 8.72 -4.11 -7.42
N VAL A 79 7.52 -4.26 -7.99
CA VAL A 79 7.26 -4.68 -9.37
C VAL A 79 6.16 -3.79 -9.96
N GLU A 80 6.16 -3.60 -11.28
CA GLU A 80 5.33 -2.59 -11.96
C GLU A 80 3.98 -3.12 -12.43
N ASP A 81 3.79 -4.46 -12.47
CA ASP A 81 2.55 -5.06 -12.92
C ASP A 81 2.34 -6.49 -12.37
N GLY A 82 1.17 -7.04 -12.66
CA GLY A 82 0.82 -8.39 -12.23
C GLY A 82 1.67 -9.48 -12.88
N ILE A 83 2.19 -9.27 -14.10
CA ILE A 83 3.05 -10.25 -14.79
C ILE A 83 4.38 -10.35 -14.04
N GLN A 84 5.00 -9.22 -13.74
CA GLN A 84 6.26 -9.17 -12.99
C GLN A 84 6.08 -9.76 -11.58
N CYS A 85 4.95 -9.47 -10.92
CA CYS A 85 4.63 -10.04 -9.61
C CYS A 85 4.55 -11.56 -9.64
N VAL A 86 3.83 -12.14 -10.60
CA VAL A 86 3.75 -13.60 -10.78
C VAL A 86 5.11 -14.19 -11.10
N ALA A 87 5.86 -13.61 -12.03
CA ALA A 87 7.19 -14.08 -12.41
C ALA A 87 8.15 -14.07 -11.20
N LYS A 88 8.08 -13.02 -10.36
CA LYS A 88 8.87 -12.93 -9.14
C LYS A 88 8.51 -14.04 -8.16
N MET A 89 7.21 -14.28 -7.97
CA MET A 89 6.73 -15.37 -7.12
C MET A 89 7.13 -16.77 -7.63
N GLU A 90 7.22 -16.96 -8.94
CA GLU A 90 7.71 -18.22 -9.51
C GLU A 90 9.21 -18.45 -9.30
N GLN A 91 10.02 -17.40 -9.52
CA GLN A 91 11.48 -17.49 -9.54
C GLN A 91 12.08 -17.54 -8.12
N MET A 92 11.54 -16.77 -7.19
CA MET A 92 12.10 -16.69 -5.85
C MET A 92 11.79 -17.94 -5.02
N PRO A 93 12.67 -18.33 -4.08
CA PRO A 93 12.36 -19.40 -3.12
C PRO A 93 11.05 -19.16 -2.38
N ALA A 94 10.44 -20.24 -1.90
CA ALA A 94 9.29 -20.11 -0.99
C ALA A 94 9.70 -19.32 0.27
N LYS A 95 8.77 -18.49 0.77
CA LYS A 95 8.99 -17.63 1.95
C LYS A 95 10.01 -16.50 1.76
N SER A 96 10.35 -16.14 0.52
CA SER A 96 11.15 -14.94 0.25
C SER A 96 10.41 -13.65 0.60
N TYR A 97 9.09 -13.69 0.56
CA TYR A 97 8.20 -12.59 0.96
C TYR A 97 7.22 -13.07 2.02
N ASP A 98 6.88 -12.17 2.93
CA ASP A 98 5.90 -12.39 3.99
C ASP A 98 4.49 -11.92 3.59
N LEU A 99 4.40 -10.97 2.66
CA LEU A 99 3.14 -10.38 2.19
C LEU A 99 3.33 -9.80 0.78
N ILE A 100 2.26 -9.85 -0.01
CA ILE A 100 2.15 -9.08 -1.26
C ILE A 100 1.15 -7.94 -1.05
N LEU A 101 1.56 -6.70 -1.31
CA LEU A 101 0.67 -5.57 -1.50
C LEU A 101 0.44 -5.42 -3.00
N MET A 102 -0.82 -5.55 -3.43
CA MET A 102 -1.19 -5.71 -4.84
C MET A 102 -2.15 -4.61 -5.27
N ASP A 103 -1.71 -3.70 -6.12
CA ASP A 103 -2.68 -2.82 -6.79
C ASP A 103 -3.64 -3.64 -7.65
N ILE A 104 -4.89 -3.24 -7.63
CA ILE A 104 -5.92 -3.88 -8.45
C ILE A 104 -5.79 -3.43 -9.92
N GLN A 105 -5.54 -2.15 -10.14
CA GLN A 105 -5.54 -1.55 -11.48
C GLN A 105 -4.12 -1.37 -11.99
N MET A 106 -3.62 -2.36 -12.70
CA MET A 106 -2.30 -2.33 -13.31
C MET A 106 -2.39 -2.69 -14.81
N PRO A 107 -1.46 -2.19 -15.66
CA PRO A 107 -1.38 -2.58 -17.06
C PRO A 107 -1.00 -4.06 -17.22
N HIS A 108 -1.19 -4.62 -18.40
CA HIS A 108 -0.84 -5.98 -18.81
C HIS A 108 -1.54 -7.08 -18.02
N MET A 109 -1.46 -7.08 -16.69
CA MET A 109 -2.16 -8.03 -15.81
C MET A 109 -2.60 -7.30 -14.54
N ASP A 110 -3.91 -7.24 -14.34
CA ASP A 110 -4.51 -6.67 -13.13
C ASP A 110 -4.24 -7.53 -11.87
N GLY A 111 -4.42 -6.91 -10.70
CA GLY A 111 -4.13 -7.56 -9.42
C GLY A 111 -5.02 -8.77 -9.12
N TYR A 112 -6.24 -8.81 -9.64
CA TYR A 112 -7.12 -9.97 -9.48
C TYR A 112 -6.58 -11.17 -10.24
N LYS A 113 -6.19 -10.98 -11.51
CA LYS A 113 -5.63 -12.02 -12.36
C LYS A 113 -4.29 -12.51 -11.82
N ALA A 114 -3.44 -11.59 -11.37
CA ALA A 114 -2.17 -11.93 -10.73
C ALA A 114 -2.39 -12.80 -9.49
N THR A 115 -3.33 -12.42 -8.62
CA THR A 115 -3.70 -13.18 -7.42
C THR A 115 -4.16 -14.59 -7.77
N GLN A 116 -5.09 -14.74 -8.71
CA GLN A 116 -5.55 -16.05 -9.16
C GLN A 116 -4.39 -16.93 -9.66
N THR A 117 -3.49 -16.35 -10.45
CA THR A 117 -2.33 -17.07 -10.99
C THR A 117 -1.40 -17.52 -9.86
N ILE A 118 -1.09 -16.64 -8.90
CA ILE A 118 -0.28 -16.98 -7.72
C ILE A 118 -0.93 -18.10 -6.90
N ARG A 119 -2.26 -18.09 -6.72
CA ARG A 119 -3.00 -19.14 -5.99
C ARG A 119 -2.97 -20.50 -6.69
N GLN A 120 -2.63 -20.54 -7.98
CA GLN A 120 -2.54 -21.76 -8.80
C GLN A 120 -1.10 -22.27 -8.97
N LEU A 121 -0.09 -21.63 -8.39
CA LEU A 121 1.29 -22.09 -8.45
C LEU A 121 1.43 -23.50 -7.85
N SER A 122 2.39 -24.28 -8.37
CA SER A 122 2.60 -25.66 -7.93
C SER A 122 3.09 -25.78 -6.48
N ASN A 123 3.81 -24.77 -5.99
CA ASN A 123 4.35 -24.76 -4.63
C ASN A 123 3.32 -24.18 -3.65
N LYS A 124 2.83 -25.02 -2.74
CA LYS A 124 1.82 -24.65 -1.75
C LYS A 124 2.24 -23.48 -0.83
N ASP A 125 3.51 -23.42 -0.43
CA ASP A 125 4.01 -22.33 0.41
C ASP A 125 3.92 -20.96 -0.29
N LYS A 126 4.01 -20.95 -1.62
CA LYS A 126 3.83 -19.74 -2.43
C LYS A 126 2.35 -19.39 -2.62
N THR A 127 1.48 -20.40 -2.72
CA THR A 127 0.05 -20.16 -2.94
C THR A 127 -0.67 -19.65 -1.70
N THR A 128 -0.10 -19.82 -0.53
CA THR A 128 -0.67 -19.39 0.76
C THR A 128 -0.17 -18.04 1.25
N ILE A 129 0.76 -17.40 0.51
CA ILE A 129 1.24 -16.06 0.87
C ILE A 129 0.07 -15.09 1.05
N PRO A 130 0.04 -14.30 2.12
CA PRO A 130 -0.95 -13.25 2.25
C PRO A 130 -0.87 -12.25 1.08
N ILE A 131 -2.01 -11.87 0.52
CA ILE A 131 -2.12 -10.86 -0.53
C ILE A 131 -3.14 -9.84 -0.09
N THR A 132 -2.75 -8.57 0.00
CA THR A 132 -3.63 -7.46 0.35
C THR A 132 -3.79 -6.54 -0.85
N ALA A 133 -5.04 -6.26 -1.20
CA ALA A 133 -5.37 -5.35 -2.29
C ALA A 133 -5.05 -3.90 -1.91
N LEU A 134 -4.44 -3.15 -2.83
CA LEU A 134 -4.45 -1.69 -2.84
C LEU A 134 -5.54 -1.25 -3.83
N THR A 135 -6.51 -0.45 -3.39
CA THR A 135 -7.65 -0.09 -4.23
C THR A 135 -7.99 1.39 -4.14
N ALA A 136 -8.33 2.01 -5.26
CA ALA A 136 -8.83 3.38 -5.29
C ALA A 136 -10.22 3.52 -4.63
N ASN A 137 -10.97 2.42 -4.53
CA ASN A 137 -12.33 2.40 -3.99
C ASN A 137 -12.40 1.55 -2.72
N ALA A 138 -13.06 2.10 -1.69
CA ALA A 138 -13.28 1.41 -0.41
C ALA A 138 -14.68 0.77 -0.31
N PHE A 139 -15.35 0.48 -1.45
CA PHE A 139 -16.70 -0.06 -1.43
C PHE A 139 -16.72 -1.53 -1.00
N GLU A 140 -17.77 -1.90 -0.30
CA GLU A 140 -17.99 -3.27 0.20
C GLU A 140 -18.00 -4.32 -0.94
N GLU A 141 -18.42 -3.93 -2.14
CA GLU A 141 -18.41 -4.79 -3.33
C GLU A 141 -16.98 -5.13 -3.79
N ASP A 142 -16.07 -4.13 -3.80
CA ASP A 142 -14.67 -4.34 -4.16
C ASP A 142 -13.96 -5.24 -3.15
N ARG A 143 -14.28 -5.08 -1.86
CA ARG A 143 -13.79 -5.95 -0.81
C ARG A 143 -14.24 -7.40 -1.01
N LYS A 144 -15.54 -7.63 -1.25
CA LYS A 144 -16.07 -8.96 -1.51
C LYS A 144 -15.43 -9.59 -2.74
N LYS A 145 -15.22 -8.80 -3.79
CA LYS A 145 -14.55 -9.24 -5.00
C LYS A 145 -13.11 -9.65 -4.73
N ALA A 146 -12.34 -8.84 -4.00
CA ALA A 146 -10.96 -9.16 -3.63
C ALA A 146 -10.86 -10.49 -2.86
N VAL A 147 -11.71 -10.69 -1.86
CA VAL A 147 -11.78 -11.95 -1.11
C VAL A 147 -12.15 -13.13 -2.01
N ALA A 148 -13.13 -12.97 -2.90
CA ALA A 148 -13.54 -14.02 -3.84
C ALA A 148 -12.40 -14.41 -4.82
N GLN A 149 -11.46 -13.51 -5.10
CA GLN A 149 -10.27 -13.78 -5.92
C GLN A 149 -9.10 -14.37 -5.11
N GLY A 150 -9.26 -14.57 -3.80
CA GLY A 150 -8.25 -15.19 -2.94
C GLY A 150 -7.31 -14.21 -2.24
N MET A 151 -7.68 -12.92 -2.16
CA MET A 151 -6.96 -11.93 -1.36
C MET A 151 -7.36 -12.02 0.11
N ASN A 152 -6.46 -11.63 1.01
CA ASN A 152 -6.61 -11.74 2.46
C ASN A 152 -7.08 -10.43 3.11
N GLY A 153 -6.92 -9.30 2.41
CA GLY A 153 -7.29 -7.98 2.92
C GLY A 153 -7.36 -6.94 1.82
N HIS A 154 -7.68 -5.72 2.21
CA HIS A 154 -7.66 -4.57 1.32
C HIS A 154 -7.26 -3.30 2.08
N ILE A 155 -6.63 -2.37 1.38
CA ILE A 155 -6.25 -1.03 1.83
C ILE A 155 -6.71 -0.06 0.76
N SER A 156 -7.46 0.98 1.16
CA SER A 156 -7.87 2.03 0.23
C SER A 156 -6.75 3.03 0.00
N LYS A 157 -6.57 3.44 -1.25
CA LYS A 157 -5.73 4.58 -1.63
C LYS A 157 -6.49 5.91 -1.36
N PRO A 158 -5.84 7.01 -0.95
CA PRO A 158 -4.42 7.08 -0.62
C PRO A 158 -4.09 6.26 0.63
N ILE A 159 -2.87 5.70 0.66
CA ILE A 159 -2.42 4.87 1.76
C ILE A 159 -2.33 5.73 3.04
N ASP A 160 -3.06 5.31 4.05
CA ASP A 160 -3.12 5.91 5.38
C ASP A 160 -2.27 5.06 6.33
N VAL A 161 -1.36 5.72 7.06
CA VAL A 161 -0.38 5.06 7.95
C VAL A 161 -1.07 4.18 8.98
N ASP A 162 -2.12 4.70 9.64
CA ASP A 162 -2.82 3.97 10.71
C ASP A 162 -3.56 2.74 10.16
N LYS A 163 -4.06 2.83 8.93
CA LYS A 163 -4.77 1.72 8.28
C LYS A 163 -3.82 0.64 7.82
N ILE A 164 -2.72 1.01 7.16
CA ILE A 164 -1.74 0.03 6.67
C ILE A 164 -1.12 -0.71 7.84
N GLU A 165 -0.75 -0.02 8.92
CA GLU A 165 -0.19 -0.64 10.11
C GLU A 165 -1.14 -1.67 10.72
N LYS A 166 -2.42 -1.34 10.92
CA LYS A 166 -3.44 -2.27 11.44
C LYS A 166 -3.57 -3.52 10.57
N VAL A 167 -3.56 -3.35 9.25
CA VAL A 167 -3.66 -4.48 8.31
C VAL A 167 -2.40 -5.34 8.40
N LEU A 168 -1.21 -4.74 8.38
CA LEU A 168 0.06 -5.44 8.50
C LEU A 168 0.15 -6.25 9.80
N LEU A 169 -0.18 -5.65 10.94
CA LEU A 169 -0.20 -6.31 12.24
C LEU A 169 -1.23 -7.45 12.33
N SER A 170 -2.31 -7.38 11.58
CA SER A 170 -3.31 -8.46 11.55
C SER A 170 -2.86 -9.67 10.73
N ILE A 171 -2.02 -9.44 9.72
CA ILE A 171 -1.61 -10.44 8.72
C ILE A 171 -0.24 -11.04 9.05
N LEU A 172 0.71 -10.22 9.47
CA LEU A 172 2.11 -10.59 9.73
C LEU A 172 2.35 -11.03 11.19
N LYS A 173 1.48 -11.86 11.72
CA LYS A 173 1.58 -12.37 13.09
C LYS A 173 2.74 -13.35 13.27
#